data_6b52542e6eb0c68af300fd1683399a83
#
_entry.id   6b52542e6eb0c68af300fd1683399a83
#
_cell.length_a   1.000
_cell.length_b   1.000
_cell.length_c   1.000
_cell.angle_alpha   90.00
_cell.angle_beta   90.00
_cell.angle_gamma   90.00
#
_symmetry.space_group_name_H-M   'P 1'
#
loop_
_entity.id
_entity.type
_entity.pdbx_description
1 polymer ?
#
loop_
_entity_poly.entity_id
_entity_poly.type
_entity_poly.pdbx_seq_one_letter_code
_entity_poly.pdbx_strand_id
1 'polypeptide(L)'
;LEARPRTREAAGLGEEIPRLEARLSQPGVTGFNHHPMKTPAATRRHTLGLLAGLAGASLLPLGVFAQAGFDHQYTAWNALLKKHVRWLSDGKQSRVNYKGFAAERAGLKGVLDGLSAVPKAAFDGWSRPQQMAFLINAYNAFTVEIIMTKYPDLKSIKEFGFFNRGPWKNEFFTLLGDKRHLDWVEHEQLRPVYKDPRIHSGVNCASIGCPALRDEAFTADKLDAQLDDGLKRFMGDRTRNRVKGGEVQVNKIFKWFKEDFNSGYRGINKLEDLLAQHAEQLSDKPDEQAALRAKSLPVAYLDYDWSLNDLGR
;
A
#
# COMPACT_ATOMS: atom_id res chain seq x y z
N LEU A 1 -28.12 56.18 -6.91
CA LEU A 1 -27.41 55.44 -7.98
C LEU A 1 -26.04 55.01 -7.45
N GLU A 2 -26.01 53.93 -6.70
CA GLU A 2 -24.77 53.29 -6.22
C GLU A 2 -24.61 51.94 -6.92
N ALA A 3 -23.49 51.83 -7.61
CA ALA A 3 -23.11 50.59 -8.33
C ALA A 3 -22.54 49.56 -7.35
N ARG A 4 -23.13 48.37 -7.29
CA ARG A 4 -22.56 47.20 -6.60
C ARG A 4 -21.42 46.59 -7.42
N PRO A 5 -20.29 46.19 -6.79
CA PRO A 5 -19.26 45.47 -7.49
C PRO A 5 -19.66 43.98 -7.69
N ARG A 6 -19.46 43.46 -8.90
CA ARG A 6 -19.62 42.06 -9.27
C ARG A 6 -18.46 41.26 -8.64
N THR A 7 -18.78 40.31 -7.79
CA THR A 7 -17.86 39.30 -7.32
C THR A 7 -17.60 38.31 -8.47
N ARG A 8 -16.35 38.17 -8.86
CA ARG A 8 -15.88 37.10 -9.77
C ARG A 8 -15.96 35.76 -9.03
N GLU A 9 -16.80 34.87 -9.49
CA GLU A 9 -16.73 33.44 -9.15
C GLU A 9 -15.40 32.88 -9.62
N ALA A 10 -14.59 32.43 -8.65
CA ALA A 10 -13.41 31.62 -8.93
C ALA A 10 -13.88 30.22 -9.35
N ALA A 11 -13.64 29.88 -10.61
CA ALA A 11 -13.86 28.54 -11.15
C ALA A 11 -13.00 27.53 -10.37
N GLY A 12 -13.65 26.65 -9.60
CA GLY A 12 -13.01 25.56 -8.91
C GLY A 12 -12.40 24.57 -9.90
N LEU A 13 -11.09 24.47 -9.87
CA LEU A 13 -10.37 23.39 -10.56
C LEU A 13 -10.74 22.07 -9.85
N GLY A 14 -11.52 21.24 -10.50
CA GLY A 14 -11.90 19.91 -10.01
C GLY A 14 -10.65 19.03 -9.86
N GLU A 15 -10.36 18.66 -8.62
CA GLU A 15 -9.38 17.60 -8.33
C GLU A 15 -10.04 16.24 -8.63
N GLU A 16 -10.03 15.82 -9.89
CA GLU A 16 -10.37 14.45 -10.28
C GLU A 16 -9.11 13.60 -10.33
N ILE A 17 -9.11 12.52 -9.53
CA ILE A 17 -8.23 11.38 -9.79
C ILE A 17 -8.79 10.71 -11.06
N PRO A 18 -7.98 10.44 -12.10
CA PRO A 18 -8.49 9.83 -13.33
C PRO A 18 -9.16 8.48 -13.02
N ARG A 19 -10.42 8.35 -13.39
CA ARG A 19 -11.13 7.05 -13.37
C ARG A 19 -10.49 6.14 -14.40
N LEU A 20 -10.03 4.98 -13.95
CA LEU A 20 -9.63 3.88 -14.82
C LEU A 20 -10.91 3.18 -15.30
N GLU A 21 -11.39 3.50 -16.51
CA GLU A 21 -12.37 2.68 -17.20
C GLU A 21 -11.70 1.38 -17.65
N ALA A 22 -12.06 0.28 -16.99
CA ALA A 22 -11.68 -1.06 -17.41
C ALA A 22 -12.42 -1.39 -18.71
N ARG A 23 -11.74 -1.34 -19.86
CA ARG A 23 -12.21 -1.95 -21.12
C ARG A 23 -12.03 -3.47 -20.99
N LEU A 24 -13.13 -4.16 -20.78
CA LEU A 24 -13.22 -5.61 -20.96
C LEU A 24 -13.09 -5.91 -22.47
N SER A 25 -11.92 -6.42 -22.88
CA SER A 25 -11.72 -7.00 -24.21
C SER A 25 -12.17 -8.46 -24.17
N GLN A 26 -13.11 -8.82 -25.05
CA GLN A 26 -13.57 -10.18 -25.26
C GLN A 26 -12.48 -11.07 -25.89
N PRO A 27 -12.42 -12.37 -25.58
CA PRO A 27 -11.44 -13.27 -26.18
C PRO A 27 -11.89 -13.67 -27.59
N GLY A 28 -11.08 -13.30 -28.60
CA GLY A 28 -11.21 -13.79 -29.96
C GLY A 28 -10.63 -15.20 -30.06
N VAL A 29 -11.49 -16.13 -30.50
CA VAL A 29 -11.12 -17.50 -30.88
C VAL A 29 -10.47 -17.47 -32.27
N THR A 30 -9.21 -17.94 -32.39
CA THR A 30 -8.67 -18.39 -33.70
C THR A 30 -7.75 -19.61 -33.50
N GLY A 31 -7.99 -20.59 -34.37
CA GLY A 31 -7.56 -21.96 -34.33
C GLY A 31 -6.05 -22.20 -34.42
N PHE A 32 -5.62 -23.26 -33.76
CA PHE A 32 -4.29 -23.84 -33.90
C PHE A 32 -4.30 -24.95 -34.89
N ASN A 33 -3.55 -24.79 -35.99
CA ASN A 33 -3.20 -25.84 -36.92
C ASN A 33 -2.05 -26.70 -36.35
N HIS A 34 -2.31 -27.99 -36.15
CA HIS A 34 -1.32 -28.99 -35.86
C HIS A 34 -0.50 -29.37 -37.10
N HIS A 35 0.82 -29.25 -37.00
CA HIS A 35 1.75 -30.00 -37.89
C HIS A 35 2.59 -30.97 -37.07
N PRO A 36 2.68 -32.24 -37.47
CA PRO A 36 3.48 -33.23 -36.74
C PRO A 36 4.94 -33.21 -37.18
N MET A 37 5.86 -33.07 -36.23
CA MET A 37 7.29 -33.28 -36.48
C MET A 37 7.67 -34.76 -36.40
N LYS A 38 8.32 -35.20 -37.46
CA LYS A 38 8.86 -36.57 -37.65
C LYS A 38 10.13 -36.73 -36.82
N THR A 39 10.21 -37.85 -36.10
CA THR A 39 11.43 -38.40 -35.47
C THR A 39 12.31 -39.14 -36.48
N PRO A 40 13.65 -39.00 -36.45
CA PRO A 40 14.55 -39.95 -37.14
C PRO A 40 15.03 -41.04 -36.19
N ALA A 41 15.11 -42.24 -36.75
CA ALA A 41 15.44 -43.51 -36.15
C ALA A 41 16.92 -43.65 -35.77
N ALA A 42 17.15 -44.53 -34.80
CA ALA A 42 18.44 -44.97 -34.29
C ALA A 42 19.21 -45.82 -35.28
N THR A 43 20.55 -45.70 -35.31
CA THR A 43 21.44 -46.73 -35.83
C THR A 43 22.53 -47.02 -34.79
N ARG A 44 22.51 -48.27 -34.32
CA ARG A 44 23.58 -48.90 -33.52
C ARG A 44 24.83 -49.11 -34.35
N ARG A 45 26.03 -48.96 -33.78
CA ARG A 45 27.16 -49.88 -33.95
C ARG A 45 28.16 -49.74 -32.81
N HIS A 46 28.60 -50.93 -32.34
CA HIS A 46 29.53 -51.17 -31.26
C HIS A 46 30.97 -50.78 -31.60
N THR A 47 31.77 -50.42 -30.60
CA THR A 47 33.09 -51.02 -30.38
C THR A 47 33.60 -50.79 -28.96
N LEU A 48 34.16 -51.84 -28.36
CA LEU A 48 34.83 -51.86 -27.06
C LEU A 48 36.16 -51.09 -27.08
N GLY A 49 36.50 -50.55 -25.96
CA GLY A 49 37.86 -50.10 -25.64
C GLY A 49 37.98 -49.78 -24.13
N LEU A 50 38.53 -50.77 -23.39
CA LEU A 50 38.98 -50.63 -22.00
C LEU A 50 40.18 -49.66 -21.94
N LEU A 51 40.16 -48.73 -20.97
CA LEU A 51 41.37 -48.35 -20.23
C LEU A 51 40.96 -47.64 -18.91
N ALA A 52 41.40 -48.22 -17.81
CA ALA A 52 41.22 -47.76 -16.47
C ALA A 52 42.10 -46.53 -16.19
N GLY A 53 41.49 -45.46 -15.61
CA GLY A 53 42.20 -44.34 -15.06
C GLY A 53 41.43 -43.86 -13.83
N LEU A 54 41.88 -44.26 -12.62
CA LEU A 54 41.42 -43.74 -11.35
C LEU A 54 41.89 -42.31 -11.20
N ALA A 55 41.00 -41.33 -11.42
CA ALA A 55 41.16 -39.97 -10.92
C ALA A 55 40.01 -39.71 -9.93
N GLY A 56 40.34 -39.79 -8.66
CA GLY A 56 39.39 -39.42 -7.57
C GLY A 56 39.07 -37.94 -7.61
N ALA A 57 37.98 -37.62 -8.29
CA ALA A 57 37.36 -36.29 -8.15
C ALA A 57 36.56 -36.29 -6.84
N SER A 58 37.11 -35.69 -5.79
CA SER A 58 36.37 -35.33 -4.58
C SER A 58 35.23 -34.40 -4.99
N LEU A 59 34.04 -34.97 -5.17
CA LEU A 59 32.80 -34.17 -5.21
C LEU A 59 32.61 -33.55 -3.82
N LEU A 60 33.14 -32.33 -3.65
CA LEU A 60 32.69 -31.48 -2.56
C LEU A 60 31.17 -31.32 -2.71
N PRO A 61 30.38 -31.63 -1.66
CA PRO A 61 28.97 -31.35 -1.73
C PRO A 61 28.83 -29.84 -1.96
N LEU A 62 28.25 -29.45 -3.10
CA LEU A 62 27.73 -28.13 -3.31
C LEU A 62 26.80 -27.89 -2.11
N GLY A 63 27.30 -27.12 -1.14
CA GLY A 63 26.51 -26.71 0.01
C GLY A 63 25.24 -26.08 -0.51
N VAL A 64 24.14 -26.78 -0.32
CA VAL A 64 22.81 -26.18 -0.42
C VAL A 64 22.82 -25.13 0.68
N PHE A 65 23.18 -23.90 0.33
CA PHE A 65 22.84 -22.76 1.18
C PHE A 65 21.32 -22.79 1.24
N ALA A 66 20.80 -23.35 2.32
CA ALA A 66 19.40 -23.19 2.66
C ALA A 66 19.17 -21.68 2.67
N GLN A 67 18.51 -21.16 1.65
CA GLN A 67 18.14 -19.76 1.57
C GLN A 67 17.29 -19.52 2.82
N ALA A 68 17.84 -18.79 3.79
CA ALA A 68 17.12 -18.45 5.00
C ALA A 68 15.77 -17.86 4.55
N GLY A 69 14.68 -18.44 5.06
CA GLY A 69 13.33 -18.03 4.68
C GLY A 69 13.17 -16.53 4.90
N PHE A 70 12.24 -15.88 4.17
CA PHE A 70 11.95 -14.47 4.36
C PHE A 70 11.57 -14.17 5.81
N ASP A 71 12.09 -13.09 6.38
CA ASP A 71 11.76 -12.64 7.73
C ASP A 71 10.35 -12.02 7.79
N HIS A 72 9.36 -12.82 8.11
CA HIS A 72 7.96 -12.39 8.27
C HIS A 72 7.70 -11.54 9.52
N GLN A 73 8.69 -11.35 10.39
CA GLN A 73 8.63 -10.38 11.49
C GLN A 73 9.13 -9.00 11.07
N TYR A 74 9.71 -8.87 9.86
CA TYR A 74 10.21 -7.61 9.32
C TYR A 74 11.14 -6.88 10.28
N THR A 75 12.02 -7.61 10.96
CA THR A 75 12.83 -7.12 12.09
C THR A 75 13.55 -5.82 11.78
N ALA A 76 14.22 -5.74 10.63
CA ALA A 76 14.96 -4.55 10.20
C ALA A 76 14.01 -3.36 9.90
N TRP A 77 12.90 -3.61 9.19
CA TRP A 77 11.90 -2.57 8.90
C TRP A 77 11.22 -2.07 10.17
N ASN A 78 10.82 -2.98 11.05
CA ASN A 78 10.24 -2.67 12.35
C ASN A 78 11.16 -1.80 13.23
N ALA A 79 12.47 -2.09 13.23
CA ALA A 79 13.46 -1.28 13.95
C ALA A 79 13.53 0.16 13.40
N LEU A 80 13.54 0.34 12.08
CA LEU A 80 13.53 1.66 11.45
C LEU A 80 12.24 2.42 11.74
N LEU A 81 11.08 1.76 11.67
CA LEU A 81 9.79 2.39 12.00
C LEU A 81 9.77 2.87 13.45
N LYS A 82 10.13 2.04 14.40
CA LYS A 82 10.21 2.41 15.82
C LYS A 82 11.13 3.58 16.08
N LYS A 83 12.21 3.68 15.33
CA LYS A 83 13.19 4.75 15.48
C LYS A 83 12.76 6.06 14.83
N HIS A 84 12.06 6.01 13.71
CA HIS A 84 11.83 7.18 12.86
C HIS A 84 10.35 7.59 12.71
N VAL A 85 9.40 6.81 13.22
CA VAL A 85 7.99 7.21 13.29
C VAL A 85 7.66 7.65 14.71
N ARG A 86 6.97 8.77 14.85
CA ARG A 86 6.55 9.33 16.13
C ARG A 86 5.05 9.59 16.13
N TRP A 87 4.36 8.93 17.04
CA TRP A 87 2.97 9.26 17.33
C TRP A 87 2.87 10.66 17.93
N LEU A 88 1.88 11.42 17.52
CA LEU A 88 1.51 12.67 18.18
C LEU A 88 0.88 12.37 19.54
N SER A 89 0.74 13.39 20.38
CA SER A 89 0.29 13.25 21.78
C SER A 89 -1.08 12.60 21.94
N ASP A 90 -1.95 12.72 20.93
CA ASP A 90 -3.28 12.09 20.92
C ASP A 90 -3.27 10.62 20.45
N GLY A 91 -2.13 10.13 19.97
CA GLY A 91 -1.95 8.76 19.48
C GLY A 91 -2.75 8.43 18.21
N LYS A 92 -3.25 9.44 17.47
CA LYS A 92 -4.12 9.24 16.30
C LYS A 92 -3.45 9.57 14.98
N GLN A 93 -2.42 10.43 15.03
CA GLN A 93 -1.55 10.75 13.91
C GLN A 93 -0.11 10.41 14.25
N SER A 94 0.68 10.19 13.19
CA SER A 94 2.14 10.07 13.30
C SER A 94 2.84 11.08 12.39
N ARG A 95 4.10 11.34 12.70
CA ARG A 95 5.04 12.07 11.85
C ARG A 95 6.27 11.20 11.61
N VAL A 96 6.87 11.38 10.45
CA VAL A 96 8.04 10.60 10.00
C VAL A 96 9.29 11.45 10.07
N ASN A 97 10.30 10.98 10.78
CA ASN A 97 11.62 11.58 10.81
C ASN A 97 12.40 11.21 9.53
N TYR A 98 12.08 11.88 8.42
CA TYR A 98 12.76 11.64 7.14
C TYR A 98 14.26 11.97 7.20
N LYS A 99 14.68 12.97 8.00
CA LYS A 99 16.09 13.25 8.26
C LYS A 99 16.79 12.05 8.90
N GLY A 100 16.11 11.34 9.80
CA GLY A 100 16.63 10.12 10.42
C GLY A 100 16.77 8.98 9.41
N PHE A 101 15.78 8.77 8.55
CA PHE A 101 15.86 7.80 7.45
C PHE A 101 17.02 8.13 6.49
N ALA A 102 17.24 9.41 6.17
CA ALA A 102 18.36 9.85 5.35
C ALA A 102 19.72 9.53 6.00
N ALA A 103 19.84 9.70 7.31
CA ALA A 103 21.07 9.35 8.06
C ALA A 103 21.30 7.83 8.13
N GLU A 104 20.24 7.00 8.08
CA GLU A 104 20.32 5.54 8.09
C GLU A 104 20.00 4.92 6.73
N ARG A 105 20.39 5.58 5.66
CA ARG A 105 20.11 5.21 4.27
C ARG A 105 20.48 3.75 3.94
N ALA A 106 21.60 3.27 4.48
CA ALA A 106 22.06 1.89 4.29
C ALA A 106 21.08 0.87 4.92
N GLY A 107 20.52 1.17 6.09
CA GLY A 107 19.49 0.32 6.74
C GLY A 107 18.22 0.24 5.93
N LEU A 108 17.71 1.39 5.47
CA LEU A 108 16.53 1.42 4.58
C LEU A 108 16.81 0.64 3.29
N LYS A 109 17.99 0.85 2.66
CA LYS A 109 18.36 0.08 1.46
C LYS A 109 18.34 -1.42 1.70
N GLY A 110 18.87 -1.90 2.82
CA GLY A 110 18.85 -3.33 3.17
C GLY A 110 17.42 -3.90 3.27
N VAL A 111 16.48 -3.12 3.83
CA VAL A 111 15.06 -3.50 3.87
C VAL A 111 14.48 -3.60 2.46
N LEU A 112 14.72 -2.60 1.62
CA LEU A 112 14.21 -2.56 0.24
C LEU A 112 14.79 -3.68 -0.62
N ASP A 113 16.08 -3.96 -0.48
CA ASP A 113 16.75 -5.07 -1.17
C ASP A 113 16.14 -6.42 -0.75
N GLY A 114 15.87 -6.62 0.55
CA GLY A 114 15.23 -7.81 1.08
C GLY A 114 13.80 -8.02 0.54
N LEU A 115 13.01 -6.94 0.48
CA LEU A 115 11.66 -6.97 -0.12
C LEU A 115 11.73 -7.28 -1.63
N SER A 116 12.66 -6.65 -2.34
CA SER A 116 12.84 -6.83 -3.79
C SER A 116 13.35 -8.21 -4.17
N ALA A 117 14.08 -8.87 -3.27
CA ALA A 117 14.65 -10.20 -3.50
C ALA A 117 13.63 -11.35 -3.40
N VAL A 118 12.42 -11.09 -2.90
CA VAL A 118 11.37 -12.13 -2.75
C VAL A 118 10.89 -12.59 -4.13
N PRO A 119 11.09 -13.88 -4.49
CA PRO A 119 10.56 -14.42 -5.74
C PRO A 119 9.04 -14.55 -5.67
N LYS A 120 8.36 -14.34 -6.80
CA LYS A 120 6.89 -14.53 -6.87
C LYS A 120 6.44 -15.92 -6.41
N ALA A 121 7.15 -16.96 -6.78
CA ALA A 121 6.83 -18.33 -6.36
C ALA A 121 6.88 -18.54 -4.84
N ALA A 122 7.81 -17.88 -4.15
CA ALA A 122 7.85 -17.90 -2.68
C ALA A 122 6.64 -17.17 -2.09
N PHE A 123 6.35 -15.96 -2.58
CA PHE A 123 5.19 -15.17 -2.17
C PHE A 123 3.87 -15.94 -2.37
N ASP A 124 3.71 -16.62 -3.52
CA ASP A 124 2.49 -17.38 -3.83
C ASP A 124 2.27 -18.56 -2.85
N GLY A 125 3.34 -19.10 -2.27
CA GLY A 125 3.29 -20.14 -1.25
C GLY A 125 2.95 -19.68 0.17
N TRP A 126 2.92 -18.36 0.41
CA TRP A 126 2.63 -17.82 1.74
C TRP A 126 1.13 -17.81 2.05
N SER A 127 0.82 -17.79 3.35
CA SER A 127 -0.56 -17.57 3.80
C SER A 127 -1.07 -16.18 3.38
N ARG A 128 -2.38 -16.06 3.21
CA ARG A 128 -3.02 -14.77 2.84
C ARG A 128 -2.63 -13.60 3.77
N PRO A 129 -2.61 -13.76 5.12
CA PRO A 129 -2.13 -12.70 5.99
C PRO A 129 -0.66 -12.34 5.80
N GLN A 130 0.23 -13.33 5.51
CA GLN A 130 1.63 -13.06 5.21
C GLN A 130 1.79 -12.25 3.92
N GLN A 131 1.06 -12.63 2.87
CA GLN A 131 1.05 -11.91 1.59
C GLN A 131 0.57 -10.46 1.77
N MET A 132 -0.53 -10.25 2.49
CA MET A 132 -1.10 -8.92 2.71
C MET A 132 -0.16 -8.04 3.57
N ALA A 133 0.41 -8.58 4.64
CA ALA A 133 1.39 -7.87 5.46
C ALA A 133 2.62 -7.47 4.65
N PHE A 134 3.11 -8.37 3.77
CA PHE A 134 4.22 -8.09 2.86
C PHE A 134 3.92 -6.92 1.93
N LEU A 135 2.77 -6.92 1.28
CA LEU A 135 2.38 -5.87 0.35
C LEU A 135 2.22 -4.50 1.05
N ILE A 136 1.63 -4.46 2.25
CA ILE A 136 1.50 -3.23 3.03
C ILE A 136 2.88 -2.70 3.45
N ASN A 137 3.76 -3.55 3.97
CA ASN A 137 5.11 -3.15 4.35
C ASN A 137 5.93 -2.70 3.14
N ALA A 138 5.83 -3.39 2.01
CA ALA A 138 6.49 -3.00 0.77
C ALA A 138 6.00 -1.61 0.30
N TYR A 139 4.68 -1.38 0.24
CA TYR A 139 4.13 -0.06 -0.11
C TYR A 139 4.72 1.03 0.77
N ASN A 140 4.68 0.85 2.10
CA ASN A 140 5.14 1.84 3.05
C ASN A 140 6.65 2.09 2.95
N ALA A 141 7.47 1.03 2.81
CA ALA A 141 8.92 1.15 2.68
C ALA A 141 9.32 1.85 1.37
N PHE A 142 8.70 1.48 0.24
CA PHE A 142 8.95 2.15 -1.04
C PHE A 142 8.38 3.56 -1.09
N THR A 143 7.32 3.87 -0.35
CA THR A 143 6.86 5.26 -0.17
C THR A 143 7.90 6.09 0.58
N VAL A 144 8.51 5.58 1.65
CA VAL A 144 9.64 6.26 2.30
C VAL A 144 10.80 6.44 1.32
N GLU A 145 11.12 5.40 0.53
CA GLU A 145 12.19 5.46 -0.47
C GLU A 145 12.01 6.59 -1.48
N ILE A 146 10.82 6.70 -2.09
CA ILE A 146 10.60 7.75 -3.09
C ILE A 146 10.73 9.14 -2.46
N ILE A 147 10.26 9.35 -1.23
CA ILE A 147 10.47 10.61 -0.51
C ILE A 147 11.95 10.92 -0.36
N MET A 148 12.77 9.91 0.00
CA MET A 148 14.23 10.08 0.18
C MET A 148 14.95 10.55 -1.09
N THR A 149 14.42 10.30 -2.28
CA THR A 149 15.05 10.73 -3.53
C THR A 149 15.06 12.25 -3.73
N LYS A 150 14.19 12.99 -3.03
CA LYS A 150 14.07 14.46 -3.11
C LYS A 150 14.14 15.17 -1.75
N TYR A 151 14.24 14.43 -0.65
CA TYR A 151 14.39 15.04 0.67
C TYR A 151 15.77 15.73 0.80
N PRO A 152 15.89 16.92 1.41
CA PRO A 152 14.91 17.65 2.21
C PRO A 152 14.01 18.63 1.45
N ASP A 153 14.14 18.81 0.15
CA ASP A 153 13.50 19.90 -0.61
C ASP A 153 12.00 19.64 -0.86
N LEU A 154 11.57 18.37 -0.79
CA LEU A 154 10.20 17.93 -1.04
C LEU A 154 9.23 18.45 0.02
N LYS A 155 8.15 19.13 -0.39
CA LYS A 155 7.06 19.58 0.51
C LYS A 155 5.82 18.70 0.44
N SER A 156 5.64 17.96 -0.65
CA SER A 156 4.51 17.09 -0.90
C SER A 156 4.89 15.97 -1.86
N ILE A 157 4.37 14.76 -1.65
CA ILE A 157 4.54 13.65 -2.59
C ILE A 157 4.02 13.99 -4.00
N LYS A 158 3.09 14.92 -4.13
CA LYS A 158 2.57 15.41 -5.43
C LYS A 158 3.66 16.06 -6.31
N GLU A 159 4.76 16.51 -5.74
CA GLU A 159 5.86 17.13 -6.49
C GLU A 159 6.68 16.13 -7.34
N PHE A 160 6.42 14.82 -7.21
CA PHE A 160 6.98 13.82 -8.12
C PHE A 160 6.24 13.71 -9.45
N GLY A 161 5.10 14.39 -9.63
CA GLY A 161 4.29 14.32 -10.83
C GLY A 161 4.75 15.30 -11.91
N PHE A 162 5.30 14.78 -13.03
CA PHE A 162 5.31 15.45 -14.33
C PHE A 162 4.54 14.59 -15.33
N PHE A 163 3.70 15.19 -16.20
CA PHE A 163 2.98 14.54 -17.30
C PHE A 163 2.01 13.39 -16.89
N ASN A 164 0.97 13.69 -16.11
CA ASN A 164 -0.16 12.79 -15.81
C ASN A 164 0.15 11.42 -15.20
N ARG A 165 1.38 11.13 -14.77
CA ARG A 165 1.78 9.84 -14.18
C ARG A 165 2.09 9.94 -12.70
N GLY A 166 1.70 10.85 -11.92
CA GLY A 166 1.93 10.98 -10.49
C GLY A 166 2.98 10.02 -9.87
N PRO A 167 3.44 10.25 -8.67
CA PRO A 167 4.51 9.43 -8.06
C PRO A 167 4.14 7.95 -7.96
N TRP A 168 2.84 7.65 -7.89
CA TRP A 168 2.32 6.31 -7.67
C TRP A 168 2.41 5.39 -8.89
N LYS A 169 2.49 5.93 -10.12
CA LYS A 169 2.58 5.17 -11.39
C LYS A 169 3.99 5.08 -11.96
N ASN A 170 4.98 5.65 -11.29
CA ASN A 170 6.38 5.56 -11.71
C ASN A 170 6.95 4.21 -11.28
N GLU A 171 7.43 3.41 -12.22
CA GLU A 171 8.13 2.17 -11.94
C GLU A 171 9.56 2.47 -11.44
N PHE A 172 9.76 2.44 -10.12
CA PHE A 172 11.05 2.78 -9.52
C PHE A 172 11.64 1.69 -8.63
N PHE A 173 10.91 0.59 -8.40
CA PHE A 173 11.41 -0.55 -7.62
C PHE A 173 11.09 -1.87 -8.29
N THR A 174 11.76 -2.93 -7.83
CA THR A 174 11.46 -4.32 -8.22
C THR A 174 10.69 -4.98 -7.08
N LEU A 175 9.61 -5.69 -7.39
CA LEU A 175 8.85 -6.48 -6.42
C LEU A 175 8.30 -7.73 -7.10
N LEU A 176 8.49 -8.89 -6.47
CA LEU A 176 8.06 -10.20 -6.99
C LEU A 176 8.59 -10.50 -8.41
N GLY A 177 9.82 -10.06 -8.68
CA GLY A 177 10.54 -10.33 -9.93
C GLY A 177 10.40 -9.29 -11.03
N ASP A 178 9.47 -8.33 -10.92
CA ASP A 178 9.20 -7.36 -11.98
C ASP A 178 9.36 -5.90 -11.50
N LYS A 179 9.54 -4.97 -12.44
CA LYS A 179 9.44 -3.54 -12.17
C LYS A 179 8.02 -3.18 -11.78
N ARG A 180 7.86 -2.42 -10.69
CA ARG A 180 6.57 -2.07 -10.11
C ARG A 180 6.53 -0.61 -9.66
N HIS A 181 5.32 -0.16 -9.40
CA HIS A 181 4.98 1.15 -8.87
C HIS A 181 3.99 1.01 -7.70
N LEU A 182 3.78 2.07 -6.92
CA LEU A 182 2.94 2.02 -5.73
C LEU A 182 1.48 1.68 -6.04
N ASP A 183 0.91 2.23 -7.13
CA ASP A 183 -0.45 1.91 -7.58
C ASP A 183 -0.62 0.42 -7.89
N TRP A 184 0.41 -0.26 -8.41
CA TRP A 184 0.35 -1.71 -8.61
C TRP A 184 0.13 -2.44 -7.29
N VAL A 185 0.86 -2.07 -6.23
CA VAL A 185 0.72 -2.70 -4.92
C VAL A 185 -0.68 -2.45 -4.34
N GLU A 186 -1.16 -1.20 -4.40
CA GLU A 186 -2.44 -0.82 -3.80
C GLU A 186 -3.64 -1.25 -4.67
N HIS A 187 -3.64 -0.88 -5.95
CA HIS A 187 -4.83 -0.99 -6.82
C HIS A 187 -4.92 -2.30 -7.60
N GLU A 188 -3.80 -3.00 -7.82
CA GLU A 188 -3.81 -4.27 -8.55
C GLU A 188 -3.61 -5.48 -7.64
N GLN A 189 -3.04 -5.29 -6.42
CA GLN A 189 -2.84 -6.37 -5.47
C GLN A 189 -3.73 -6.24 -4.22
N LEU A 190 -3.57 -5.20 -3.42
CA LEU A 190 -4.25 -5.10 -2.12
C LEU A 190 -5.77 -4.99 -2.28
N ARG A 191 -6.27 -4.01 -3.01
CA ARG A 191 -7.71 -3.73 -3.13
C ARG A 191 -8.51 -4.89 -3.76
N PRO A 192 -8.18 -5.37 -4.98
CA PRO A 192 -8.99 -6.38 -5.66
C PRO A 192 -8.87 -7.77 -5.05
N VAL A 193 -7.67 -8.12 -4.53
CA VAL A 193 -7.41 -9.46 -4.00
C VAL A 193 -7.99 -9.61 -2.60
N TYR A 194 -7.77 -8.66 -1.69
CA TYR A 194 -8.17 -8.81 -0.28
C TYR A 194 -9.56 -8.28 0.01
N LYS A 195 -10.01 -7.25 -0.72
CA LYS A 195 -11.32 -6.59 -0.54
C LYS A 195 -11.58 -6.15 0.90
N ASP A 196 -10.53 -5.74 1.58
CA ASP A 196 -10.54 -5.25 2.95
C ASP A 196 -10.33 -3.73 2.95
N PRO A 197 -11.36 -2.91 3.21
CA PRO A 197 -11.24 -1.46 3.16
C PRO A 197 -10.29 -0.88 4.21
N ARG A 198 -9.92 -1.65 5.24
CA ARG A 198 -8.96 -1.23 6.26
C ARG A 198 -7.54 -1.07 5.73
N ILE A 199 -7.23 -1.60 4.53
CA ILE A 199 -5.94 -1.36 3.87
C ILE A 199 -5.66 0.13 3.73
N HIS A 200 -6.69 0.96 3.51
CA HIS A 200 -6.54 2.41 3.42
C HIS A 200 -6.06 3.07 4.72
N SER A 201 -6.11 2.35 5.86
CA SER A 201 -5.46 2.75 7.11
C SER A 201 -4.12 2.05 7.36
N GLY A 202 -3.73 1.11 6.49
CA GLY A 202 -2.46 0.39 6.54
C GLY A 202 -1.39 0.98 5.62
N VAL A 203 -1.78 1.48 4.44
CA VAL A 203 -0.88 2.11 3.47
C VAL A 203 -0.81 3.62 3.71
N ASN A 204 0.40 4.18 3.69
CA ASN A 204 0.63 5.60 3.96
C ASN A 204 1.28 6.28 2.76
N CYS A 205 0.64 7.30 2.20
CA CYS A 205 1.11 8.05 1.04
C CYS A 205 1.99 9.26 1.40
N ALA A 206 2.60 9.27 2.57
CA ALA A 206 3.52 10.33 3.04
C ALA A 206 2.87 11.72 3.21
N SER A 207 1.55 11.85 3.23
CA SER A 207 0.87 13.13 3.45
C SER A 207 0.23 13.24 4.83
N ILE A 208 0.03 14.47 5.31
CA ILE A 208 -0.68 14.74 6.58
C ILE A 208 -2.12 14.24 6.52
N GLY A 209 -2.79 14.36 5.36
CA GLY A 209 -4.15 13.87 5.17
C GLY A 209 -4.31 12.36 5.25
N CYS A 210 -3.22 11.60 5.08
CA CYS A 210 -3.22 10.14 5.12
C CYS A 210 -3.41 9.59 6.54
N PRO A 211 -4.01 8.42 6.73
CA PRO A 211 -3.89 7.68 7.99
C PRO A 211 -2.44 7.54 8.42
N ALA A 212 -2.21 7.41 9.72
CA ALA A 212 -0.87 7.37 10.29
C ALA A 212 -0.03 6.22 9.73
N LEU A 213 1.24 6.46 9.39
CA LEU A 213 2.22 5.39 9.30
C LEU A 213 2.42 4.81 10.71
N ARG A 214 2.28 3.48 10.86
CA ARG A 214 2.54 2.82 12.14
C ARG A 214 4.04 2.83 12.45
N ASP A 215 4.36 2.91 13.73
CA ASP A 215 5.73 2.78 14.25
C ASP A 215 6.17 1.31 14.40
N GLU A 216 5.42 0.37 13.84
CA GLU A 216 5.74 -1.05 13.76
C GLU A 216 5.38 -1.63 12.40
N ALA A 217 6.08 -2.68 11.99
CA ALA A 217 5.77 -3.42 10.79
C ALA A 217 4.47 -4.23 10.96
N PHE A 218 3.73 -4.39 9.86
CA PHE A 218 2.61 -5.32 9.81
C PHE A 218 3.13 -6.74 9.78
N THR A 219 2.57 -7.62 10.61
CA THR A 219 2.93 -9.05 10.68
C THR A 219 1.67 -9.90 10.58
N ALA A 220 1.78 -11.09 10.02
CA ALA A 220 0.63 -11.95 9.75
C ALA A 220 -0.19 -12.28 11.00
N ASP A 221 0.47 -12.49 12.11
CA ASP A 221 -0.12 -12.81 13.43
C ASP A 221 -0.88 -11.64 14.05
N LYS A 222 -0.52 -10.40 13.72
CA LYS A 222 -1.13 -9.18 14.27
C LYS A 222 -1.97 -8.42 13.23
N LEU A 223 -1.97 -8.83 11.97
CA LEU A 223 -2.49 -8.06 10.85
C LEU A 223 -3.90 -7.52 11.10
N ASP A 224 -4.81 -8.38 11.53
CA ASP A 224 -6.20 -8.00 11.76
C ASP A 224 -6.34 -6.93 12.84
N ALA A 225 -5.66 -7.11 13.97
CA ALA A 225 -5.64 -6.14 15.07
C ALA A 225 -4.95 -4.82 14.67
N GLN A 226 -3.87 -4.88 13.86
CA GLN A 226 -3.15 -3.69 13.39
C GLN A 226 -4.00 -2.87 12.42
N LEU A 227 -4.75 -3.52 11.54
CA LEU A 227 -5.66 -2.85 10.61
C LEU A 227 -6.87 -2.23 11.33
N ASP A 228 -7.46 -2.94 12.30
CA ASP A 228 -8.54 -2.41 13.13
C ASP A 228 -8.09 -1.21 13.96
N ASP A 229 -6.93 -1.29 14.62
CA ASP A 229 -6.35 -0.18 15.38
C ASP A 229 -6.06 1.02 14.47
N GLY A 230 -5.50 0.79 13.27
CA GLY A 230 -5.23 1.85 12.29
C GLY A 230 -6.50 2.59 11.88
N LEU A 231 -7.57 1.85 11.53
CA LEU A 231 -8.86 2.43 11.18
C LEU A 231 -9.48 3.17 12.37
N LYS A 232 -9.46 2.57 13.57
CA LYS A 232 -10.00 3.20 14.79
C LYS A 232 -9.30 4.51 15.12
N ARG A 233 -7.96 4.56 15.02
CA ARG A 233 -7.18 5.79 15.22
C ARG A 233 -7.53 6.84 14.18
N PHE A 234 -7.62 6.45 12.91
CA PHE A 234 -7.98 7.36 11.83
C PHE A 234 -9.38 7.95 12.01
N MET A 235 -10.38 7.12 12.34
CA MET A 235 -11.75 7.58 12.64
C MET A 235 -11.82 8.51 13.85
N GLY A 236 -10.95 8.28 14.84
CA GLY A 236 -10.87 9.09 16.05
C GLY A 236 -10.08 10.40 15.90
N ASP A 237 -9.44 10.65 14.78
CA ASP A 237 -8.74 11.91 14.54
C ASP A 237 -9.71 13.04 14.15
N ARG A 238 -10.01 13.89 15.12
CA ARG A 238 -10.98 15.00 14.97
C ARG A 238 -10.53 16.08 14.01
N THR A 239 -9.28 16.11 13.60
CA THR A 239 -8.81 17.03 12.55
C THR A 239 -9.24 16.58 11.17
N ARG A 240 -9.48 15.28 10.97
CA ARG A 240 -9.78 14.62 9.70
C ARG A 240 -11.18 13.97 9.64
N ASN A 241 -11.77 13.63 10.80
CA ASN A 241 -13.09 12.99 10.91
C ASN A 241 -13.78 13.47 12.18
N ARG A 242 -14.98 14.05 12.08
CA ARG A 242 -15.69 14.64 13.23
C ARG A 242 -17.16 14.87 12.95
N VAL A 243 -17.95 15.03 13.99
CA VAL A 243 -19.27 15.68 13.89
C VAL A 243 -19.11 17.17 14.17
N LYS A 244 -19.61 18.01 13.28
CA LYS A 244 -19.60 19.47 13.44
C LYS A 244 -20.76 20.11 12.66
N GLY A 245 -21.48 21.03 13.29
CA GLY A 245 -22.53 21.79 12.62
C GLY A 245 -23.74 20.96 12.15
N GLY A 246 -24.03 19.84 12.81
CA GLY A 246 -25.14 18.95 12.44
C GLY A 246 -24.84 17.99 11.28
N GLU A 247 -23.60 17.91 10.86
CA GLU A 247 -23.13 16.97 9.82
C GLU A 247 -21.92 16.16 10.30
N VAL A 248 -21.66 15.01 9.68
CA VAL A 248 -20.42 14.26 9.86
C VAL A 248 -19.45 14.62 8.74
N GLN A 249 -18.35 15.27 9.13
CA GLN A 249 -17.27 15.68 8.23
C GLN A 249 -16.19 14.62 8.24
N VAL A 250 -15.87 14.05 7.08
CA VAL A 250 -14.89 12.96 6.95
C VAL A 250 -13.82 13.26 5.90
N ASN A 251 -12.71 12.56 6.01
CA ASN A 251 -11.60 12.63 5.07
C ASN A 251 -12.01 12.24 3.64
N LYS A 252 -11.40 12.87 2.63
CA LYS A 252 -11.64 12.58 1.20
C LYS A 252 -11.31 11.14 0.79
N ILE A 253 -10.52 10.39 1.53
CA ILE A 253 -10.26 8.95 1.30
C ILE A 253 -11.58 8.19 1.19
N PHE A 254 -12.56 8.47 2.04
CA PHE A 254 -13.89 7.83 2.00
C PHE A 254 -14.69 8.17 0.74
N LYS A 255 -14.40 9.31 0.09
CA LYS A 255 -14.98 9.68 -1.20
C LYS A 255 -14.26 8.97 -2.35
N TRP A 256 -12.93 8.99 -2.34
CA TRP A 256 -12.11 8.44 -3.41
C TRP A 256 -12.23 6.92 -3.52
N PHE A 257 -12.29 6.24 -2.38
CA PHE A 257 -12.36 4.78 -2.28
C PHE A 257 -13.74 4.29 -1.83
N LYS A 258 -14.80 5.03 -2.18
CA LYS A 258 -16.18 4.74 -1.77
C LYS A 258 -16.58 3.28 -2.06
N GLU A 259 -16.14 2.73 -3.18
CA GLU A 259 -16.48 1.36 -3.59
C GLU A 259 -15.92 0.31 -2.62
N ASP A 260 -14.72 0.53 -2.09
CA ASP A 260 -14.11 -0.39 -1.12
C ASP A 260 -14.87 -0.36 0.21
N PHE A 261 -15.30 0.83 0.66
CA PHE A 261 -16.09 1.00 1.88
C PHE A 261 -17.57 0.61 1.72
N ASN A 262 -18.02 0.34 0.49
CA ASN A 262 -19.37 -0.12 0.20
C ASN A 262 -19.42 -1.61 -0.20
N SER A 263 -18.36 -2.37 0.05
CA SER A 263 -18.17 -3.73 -0.45
C SER A 263 -18.91 -4.82 0.34
N GLY A 264 -19.58 -4.48 1.43
CA GLY A 264 -20.21 -5.45 2.34
C GLY A 264 -19.25 -6.01 3.41
N TYR A 265 -18.01 -5.55 3.44
CA TYR A 265 -17.02 -6.02 4.40
C TYR A 265 -17.49 -5.78 5.84
N ARG A 266 -17.55 -6.85 6.65
CA ARG A 266 -18.04 -6.82 8.06
C ARG A 266 -19.37 -6.06 8.24
N GLY A 267 -20.29 -6.18 7.26
CA GLY A 267 -21.60 -5.53 7.28
C GLY A 267 -21.60 -4.06 6.85
N ILE A 268 -20.47 -3.55 6.32
CA ILE A 268 -20.35 -2.19 5.79
C ILE A 268 -20.77 -2.20 4.32
N ASN A 269 -22.03 -1.84 4.04
CA ASN A 269 -22.59 -1.76 2.69
C ASN A 269 -22.59 -0.33 2.14
N LYS A 270 -22.40 0.65 3.01
CA LYS A 270 -22.28 2.07 2.68
C LYS A 270 -21.46 2.78 3.76
N LEU A 271 -20.94 3.96 3.43
CA LEU A 271 -20.11 4.73 4.36
C LEU A 271 -20.78 4.99 5.72
N GLU A 272 -22.10 5.23 5.72
CA GLU A 272 -22.85 5.48 6.96
C GLU A 272 -22.85 4.27 7.91
N ASP A 273 -22.69 3.03 7.39
CA ASP A 273 -22.54 1.84 8.23
C ASP A 273 -21.21 1.88 8.99
N LEU A 274 -20.13 2.26 8.31
CA LEU A 274 -18.81 2.45 8.93
C LEU A 274 -18.86 3.56 9.98
N LEU A 275 -19.49 4.70 9.67
CA LEU A 275 -19.60 5.83 10.59
C LEU A 275 -20.40 5.44 11.84
N ALA A 276 -21.46 4.67 11.69
CA ALA A 276 -22.26 4.15 12.81
C ALA A 276 -21.45 3.19 13.70
N GLN A 277 -20.62 2.32 13.11
CA GLN A 277 -19.75 1.41 13.87
C GLN A 277 -18.66 2.18 14.66
N HIS A 278 -18.27 3.37 14.18
CA HIS A 278 -17.24 4.22 14.79
C HIS A 278 -17.80 5.50 15.45
N ALA A 279 -19.06 5.49 15.90
CA ALA A 279 -19.72 6.66 16.47
C ALA A 279 -18.95 7.26 17.66
N GLU A 280 -18.39 6.42 18.54
CA GLU A 280 -17.59 6.84 19.71
C GLU A 280 -16.25 7.48 19.32
N GLN A 281 -15.65 7.06 18.20
CA GLN A 281 -14.45 7.67 17.66
C GLN A 281 -14.74 9.05 17.06
N LEU A 282 -15.92 9.23 16.47
CA LEU A 282 -16.30 10.44 15.74
C LEU A 282 -16.85 11.55 16.63
N SER A 283 -17.43 11.24 17.79
CA SER A 283 -17.96 12.22 18.74
C SER A 283 -17.89 11.72 20.18
N ASP A 284 -17.70 12.65 21.12
CA ASP A 284 -17.77 12.40 22.56
C ASP A 284 -19.18 12.68 23.13
N LYS A 285 -20.10 13.21 22.30
CA LYS A 285 -21.44 13.56 22.71
C LYS A 285 -22.43 12.42 22.44
N PRO A 286 -23.19 11.98 23.45
CA PRO A 286 -24.14 10.86 23.31
C PRO A 286 -25.21 11.07 22.23
N ASP A 287 -25.72 12.29 22.07
CA ASP A 287 -26.70 12.66 21.06
C ASP A 287 -26.14 12.56 19.62
N GLU A 288 -24.91 13.04 19.42
CA GLU A 288 -24.22 12.90 18.13
C GLU A 288 -23.89 11.45 17.82
N GLN A 289 -23.48 10.66 18.82
CA GLN A 289 -23.25 9.21 18.66
C GLN A 289 -24.55 8.47 18.31
N ALA A 290 -25.69 8.83 18.96
CA ALA A 290 -26.98 8.26 18.63
C ALA A 290 -27.39 8.61 17.19
N ALA A 291 -27.19 9.84 16.75
CA ALA A 291 -27.49 10.28 15.39
C ALA A 291 -26.59 9.57 14.35
N LEU A 292 -25.30 9.32 14.66
CA LEU A 292 -24.39 8.52 13.82
C LEU A 292 -24.90 7.06 13.70
N ARG A 293 -25.27 6.43 14.80
CA ARG A 293 -25.82 5.06 14.80
C ARG A 293 -27.16 4.98 14.06
N ALA A 294 -27.99 6.03 14.15
CA ALA A 294 -29.21 6.16 13.37
C ALA A 294 -28.98 6.50 11.89
N LYS A 295 -27.72 6.82 11.50
CA LYS A 295 -27.34 7.23 10.13
C LYS A 295 -28.13 8.45 9.64
N SER A 296 -28.48 9.36 10.54
CA SER A 296 -29.31 10.52 10.27
C SER A 296 -28.53 11.79 9.95
N LEU A 297 -27.20 11.79 10.14
CA LEU A 297 -26.37 12.94 9.84
C LEU A 297 -25.95 12.97 8.36
N PRO A 298 -26.06 14.10 7.68
CA PRO A 298 -25.48 14.26 6.35
C PRO A 298 -23.96 14.14 6.39
N VAL A 299 -23.37 13.60 5.32
CA VAL A 299 -21.93 13.40 5.18
C VAL A 299 -21.32 14.53 4.35
N ALA A 300 -20.31 15.18 4.89
CA ALA A 300 -19.47 16.16 4.19
C ALA A 300 -18.01 15.67 4.11
N TYR A 301 -17.30 16.10 3.09
CA TYR A 301 -15.90 15.70 2.87
C TYR A 301 -14.97 16.89 3.10
N LEU A 302 -14.01 16.73 4.00
CA LEU A 302 -12.99 17.74 4.31
C LEU A 302 -11.94 17.78 3.19
N ASP A 303 -11.29 18.94 3.05
CA ASP A 303 -10.13 19.03 2.16
C ASP A 303 -8.99 18.13 2.64
N TYR A 304 -8.26 17.57 1.67
CA TYR A 304 -7.16 16.66 1.95
C TYR A 304 -5.84 17.43 2.01
N ASP A 305 -5.13 17.28 3.12
CA ASP A 305 -3.82 17.91 3.30
C ASP A 305 -2.70 17.04 2.67
N TRP A 306 -2.20 17.51 1.54
CA TRP A 306 -1.12 16.89 0.78
C TRP A 306 0.28 17.24 1.29
N SER A 307 0.41 18.08 2.32
CA SER A 307 1.71 18.41 2.92
C SER A 307 2.39 17.16 3.43
N LEU A 308 3.71 17.10 3.30
CA LEU A 308 4.52 15.97 3.75
C LEU A 308 4.34 15.77 5.27
N ASN A 309 4.14 14.53 5.69
CA ASN A 309 3.98 14.16 7.11
C ASN A 309 5.32 14.13 7.88
N ASP A 310 6.24 15.04 7.53
CA ASP A 310 7.57 15.16 8.13
C ASP A 310 7.51 15.65 9.59
N LEU A 311 8.32 15.04 10.45
CA LEU A 311 8.48 15.44 11.86
C LEU A 311 9.21 16.78 12.03
N GLY A 312 10.04 17.14 11.06
CA GLY A 312 10.87 18.35 11.08
C GLY A 312 10.17 19.62 10.56
N ARG A 313 8.87 19.54 10.31
CA ARG A 313 8.07 20.66 9.74
C ARG A 313 6.84 20.97 10.55
#